data_41276d629af30ead97ee10d9a37ac4bd
#
_entry.id   41276d629af30ead97ee10d9a37ac4bd
#
_cell.length_a   1.000
_cell.length_b   1.000
_cell.length_c   1.000
_cell.angle_alpha   90.00
_cell.angle_beta   90.00
_cell.angle_gamma   90.00
#
_symmetry.space_group_name_H-M   'P 1'
#
loop_
_entity.id
_entity.type
_entity.pdbx_description
1 polymer ?
#
loop_
_entity_poly.entity_id
_entity_poly.type
_entity_poly.pdbx_seq_one_letter_code
_entity_poly.pdbx_strand_id
1 'polypeptide(L)'
;MSRRSTTTIPFDDADISHLVRFPERRLGPMRSILVRVAVAVTALILTTVIVYNEQDCYQDRGDMSGLSWIDSFYYATVSLSTTGYGDITPVCESARLVNALVITPLRFLFLIVLVGTTIEVLTRRTRDQIRTRRWRSHVKDHTVIIGYGVKGRAAAQGLVDAGVAKSEIVVVANERAMVDEAARDGYVSVIGDARREEILRDAGVDRALSVVVATDEDDTTILVTLTVRRIAPDATIVAAARESLNADILRQSGANTVIPTAESAGRLMSLSLMSSTAGELMEDLLDSGRGLEVLERDITREELGLAPTDLDATGQIVLAVVRGGTAHRFDTGTIGRLETGDRLVVIRHNPLER
;
A
#
# COMPACT_ATOMS: atom_id res chain seq x y z
N MET A 1 -22.76 45.46 -8.20
CA MET A 1 -21.53 44.69 -8.45
C MET A 1 -20.79 44.52 -7.15
N SER A 2 -21.00 43.43 -6.47
CA SER A 2 -20.33 43.10 -5.19
C SER A 2 -19.56 41.78 -5.41
N ARG A 3 -18.23 41.86 -5.43
CA ARG A 3 -17.33 40.72 -5.49
C ARG A 3 -17.37 40.02 -4.12
N ARG A 4 -17.94 38.82 -4.07
CA ARG A 4 -17.77 37.91 -2.92
C ARG A 4 -16.34 37.36 -3.00
N SER A 5 -15.52 37.76 -2.05
CA SER A 5 -14.22 37.15 -1.78
C SER A 5 -14.44 35.76 -1.20
N THR A 6 -14.12 34.73 -1.95
CA THR A 6 -14.03 33.35 -1.45
C THR A 6 -12.80 33.28 -0.55
N THR A 7 -13.01 33.29 0.75
CA THR A 7 -11.95 33.02 1.74
C THR A 7 -11.64 31.53 1.67
N THR A 8 -10.57 31.19 0.97
CA THR A 8 -9.95 29.86 1.05
C THR A 8 -9.33 29.73 2.42
N ILE A 9 -9.91 28.89 3.26
CA ILE A 9 -9.33 28.49 4.54
C ILE A 9 -8.09 27.66 4.20
N PRO A 10 -6.86 28.03 4.66
CA PRO A 10 -5.70 27.21 4.45
C PRO A 10 -5.87 25.92 5.28
N PHE A 11 -6.01 24.78 4.61
CA PHE A 11 -5.97 23.47 5.24
C PHE A 11 -4.60 23.28 5.91
N ASP A 12 -4.63 23.04 7.21
CA ASP A 12 -3.44 22.71 7.99
C ASP A 12 -2.94 21.31 7.59
N ASP A 13 -1.92 21.30 6.72
CA ASP A 13 -1.26 20.09 6.20
C ASP A 13 -0.58 19.21 7.28
N ALA A 14 -0.61 19.63 8.54
CA ALA A 14 0.15 18.98 9.60
C ALA A 14 -0.51 17.70 10.14
N ASP A 15 -1.83 17.51 9.94
CA ASP A 15 -2.58 16.43 10.59
C ASP A 15 -2.80 15.18 9.71
N ILE A 16 -2.38 15.21 8.45
CA ILE A 16 -2.71 14.18 7.45
C ILE A 16 -1.77 12.97 7.48
N SER A 17 -0.56 13.12 8.01
CA SER A 17 0.44 12.04 8.06
C SER A 17 0.01 10.82 8.88
N HIS A 18 -1.01 10.97 9.72
CA HIS A 18 -1.59 9.88 10.51
C HIS A 18 -2.61 9.03 9.73
N LEU A 19 -3.12 9.54 8.61
CA LEU A 19 -4.19 8.92 7.83
C LEU A 19 -3.65 8.03 6.70
N VAL A 20 -2.50 8.38 6.11
CA VAL A 20 -1.92 7.64 4.97
C VAL A 20 -0.86 6.66 5.43
N ARG A 21 -1.02 5.38 5.09
CA ARG A 21 -0.06 4.34 5.30
C ARG A 21 0.55 3.88 3.99
N PHE A 22 1.86 3.69 4.03
CA PHE A 22 2.63 3.17 2.90
C PHE A 22 3.04 1.73 3.16
N PRO A 23 3.25 0.93 2.11
CA PRO A 23 3.80 -0.41 2.22
C PRO A 23 5.06 -0.44 3.08
N GLU A 24 5.05 -1.27 4.12
CA GLU A 24 6.20 -1.42 5.02
C GLU A 24 7.27 -2.30 4.35
N ARG A 25 8.49 -1.77 4.24
CA ARG A 25 9.65 -2.60 3.93
C ARG A 25 9.99 -3.46 5.15
N ARG A 26 10.18 -4.75 4.92
CA ARG A 26 10.29 -5.96 5.75
C ARG A 26 10.94 -5.93 7.15
N LEU A 27 11.41 -4.83 7.71
CA LEU A 27 11.98 -4.79 9.06
C LEU A 27 11.10 -3.91 9.94
N GLY A 28 10.32 -4.54 10.81
CA GLY A 28 9.52 -3.83 11.81
C GLY A 28 10.40 -2.87 12.63
N PRO A 29 9.93 -1.66 12.93
CA PRO A 29 10.69 -0.62 13.62
C PRO A 29 11.21 -1.06 14.98
N MET A 30 10.51 -1.96 15.66
CA MET A 30 10.90 -2.51 16.95
C MET A 30 12.17 -3.35 16.87
N ARG A 31 12.35 -4.13 15.79
CA ARG A 31 13.54 -4.98 15.62
C ARG A 31 14.80 -4.15 15.40
N SER A 32 14.72 -3.04 14.68
CA SER A 32 15.89 -2.17 14.47
C SER A 32 16.32 -1.48 15.77
N ILE A 33 15.37 -1.05 16.60
CA ILE A 33 15.65 -0.47 17.91
C ILE A 33 16.26 -1.51 18.85
N LEU A 34 15.68 -2.71 18.91
CA LEU A 34 16.20 -3.82 19.71
C LEU A 34 17.66 -4.19 19.34
N VAL A 35 17.96 -4.28 18.04
CA VAL A 35 19.33 -4.57 17.58
C VAL A 35 20.30 -3.48 18.04
N ARG A 36 19.91 -2.22 17.94
CA ARG A 36 20.77 -1.09 18.37
C ARG A 36 21.00 -1.08 19.87
N VAL A 37 19.94 -1.28 20.65
CA VAL A 37 20.05 -1.40 22.10
C VAL A 37 20.96 -2.58 22.46
N ALA A 38 20.81 -3.72 21.79
CA ALA A 38 21.69 -4.87 22.00
C ALA A 38 23.15 -4.55 21.68
N VAL A 39 23.43 -3.82 20.59
CA VAL A 39 24.79 -3.38 20.23
C VAL A 39 25.36 -2.45 21.29
N ALA A 40 24.58 -1.47 21.80
CA ALA A 40 25.03 -0.55 22.84
C ALA A 40 25.35 -1.30 24.16
N VAL A 41 24.47 -2.23 24.58
CA VAL A 41 24.68 -3.05 25.77
C VAL A 41 25.89 -3.97 25.59
N THR A 42 26.06 -4.56 24.43
CA THR A 42 27.24 -5.41 24.12
C THR A 42 28.52 -4.59 24.19
N ALA A 43 28.56 -3.36 23.65
CA ALA A 43 29.69 -2.46 23.74
C ALA A 43 30.04 -2.12 25.19
N LEU A 44 29.03 -1.87 26.03
CA LEU A 44 29.22 -1.60 27.45
C LEU A 44 29.80 -2.80 28.20
N ILE A 45 29.23 -3.98 28.01
CA ILE A 45 29.72 -5.22 28.65
C ILE A 45 31.15 -5.52 28.18
N LEU A 46 31.42 -5.42 26.88
CA LEU A 46 32.74 -5.69 26.31
C LEU A 46 33.80 -4.74 26.91
N THR A 47 33.49 -3.45 26.98
CA THR A 47 34.39 -2.48 27.61
C THR A 47 34.64 -2.81 29.08
N THR A 48 33.59 -3.15 29.83
CA THR A 48 33.71 -3.53 31.24
C THR A 48 34.63 -4.75 31.41
N VAL A 49 34.44 -5.79 30.59
CA VAL A 49 35.25 -7.02 30.65
C VAL A 49 36.73 -6.73 30.29
N ILE A 50 36.97 -5.90 29.27
CA ILE A 50 38.34 -5.51 28.86
C ILE A 50 39.04 -4.80 30.03
N VAL A 51 38.39 -3.80 30.62
CA VAL A 51 38.96 -3.02 31.72
C VAL A 51 39.19 -3.88 32.97
N TYR A 52 38.24 -4.78 33.29
CA TYR A 52 38.38 -5.70 34.41
C TYR A 52 39.54 -6.70 34.21
N ASN A 53 39.77 -7.18 33.02
CA ASN A 53 40.91 -8.06 32.73
C ASN A 53 42.26 -7.36 32.84
N GLU A 54 42.29 -6.04 32.65
CA GLU A 54 43.50 -5.21 32.81
C GLU A 54 43.47 -4.36 34.09
N GLN A 55 42.72 -4.77 35.13
CA GLN A 55 42.45 -4.00 36.34
C GLN A 55 43.73 -3.46 37.02
N ASP A 56 44.81 -4.22 37.01
CA ASP A 56 46.10 -3.85 37.60
C ASP A 56 46.81 -2.71 36.84
N CYS A 57 46.38 -2.43 35.62
CA CYS A 57 46.90 -1.37 34.76
C CYS A 57 46.07 -0.06 34.83
N TYR A 58 45.11 0.03 35.73
CA TYR A 58 44.32 1.23 35.95
C TYR A 58 44.53 1.76 37.36
N GLN A 59 44.47 3.05 37.51
CA GLN A 59 44.63 3.77 38.79
C GLN A 59 43.34 4.51 39.13
N ASP A 60 42.81 4.31 40.34
CA ASP A 60 41.69 5.07 40.89
C ASP A 60 42.21 6.08 41.89
N ARG A 61 42.08 7.39 41.59
CA ARG A 61 42.50 8.53 42.43
C ARG A 61 43.87 8.40 43.07
N GLY A 62 44.82 7.69 42.46
CA GLY A 62 46.16 7.44 42.99
C GLY A 62 46.33 6.13 43.72
N ASP A 63 45.29 5.33 43.90
CA ASP A 63 45.37 3.99 44.45
C ASP A 63 45.60 2.95 43.28
N MET A 64 46.55 2.05 43.47
CA MET A 64 46.91 1.00 42.54
C MET A 64 46.48 -0.38 43.05
N SER A 65 45.49 -0.49 43.91
CA SER A 65 45.03 -1.76 44.50
C SER A 65 44.25 -2.63 43.49
N GLY A 66 44.14 -2.21 42.24
CA GLY A 66 43.33 -2.88 41.22
C GLY A 66 41.84 -2.45 41.24
N LEU A 67 41.16 -2.56 40.09
CA LEU A 67 39.76 -2.16 39.96
C LEU A 67 38.82 -3.29 40.36
N SER A 68 37.77 -2.98 41.11
CA SER A 68 36.66 -3.90 41.27
C SER A 68 35.83 -4.04 39.98
N TRP A 69 34.95 -5.04 39.90
CA TRP A 69 34.01 -5.16 38.82
C TRP A 69 33.10 -3.91 38.67
N ILE A 70 32.69 -3.32 39.81
CA ILE A 70 31.84 -2.13 39.82
C ILE A 70 32.62 -0.90 39.29
N ASP A 71 33.89 -0.74 39.62
CA ASP A 71 34.74 0.34 39.14
C ASP A 71 35.02 0.21 37.65
N SER A 72 35.18 -1.02 37.15
CA SER A 72 35.34 -1.32 35.71
C SER A 72 34.07 -1.00 34.95
N PHE A 73 32.89 -1.31 35.51
CA PHE A 73 31.58 -0.96 34.90
C PHE A 73 31.36 0.55 34.92
N TYR A 74 31.68 1.21 36.03
CA TYR A 74 31.64 2.67 36.16
C TYR A 74 32.52 3.33 35.11
N TYR A 75 33.79 2.92 35.00
CA TYR A 75 34.73 3.42 33.99
C TYR A 75 34.19 3.23 32.58
N ALA A 76 33.67 2.05 32.24
CA ALA A 76 33.07 1.76 30.93
C ALA A 76 31.90 2.69 30.64
N THR A 77 31.02 2.91 31.60
CA THR A 77 29.87 3.81 31.47
C THR A 77 30.31 5.27 31.23
N VAL A 78 31.21 5.76 32.06
CA VAL A 78 31.74 7.13 31.98
C VAL A 78 32.56 7.38 30.72
N SER A 79 33.31 6.36 30.30
CA SER A 79 34.10 6.43 29.07
C SER A 79 33.23 6.39 27.81
N LEU A 80 32.27 5.44 27.70
CA LEU A 80 31.39 5.31 26.54
C LEU A 80 30.42 6.49 26.39
N SER A 81 29.96 7.07 27.53
CA SER A 81 29.12 8.28 27.51
C SER A 81 29.89 9.55 27.15
N THR A 82 31.22 9.46 26.98
CA THR A 82 32.12 10.60 26.75
C THR A 82 32.21 11.61 27.88
N THR A 83 31.77 11.26 29.08
CA THR A 83 31.86 12.13 30.25
C THR A 83 33.32 12.30 30.72
N GLY A 84 34.04 11.17 30.90
CA GLY A 84 35.48 11.14 31.14
C GLY A 84 35.92 11.94 32.36
N TYR A 85 35.45 11.61 33.57
CA TYR A 85 35.83 12.34 34.80
C TYR A 85 37.33 12.32 35.09
N GLY A 86 38.05 11.31 34.59
CA GLY A 86 39.49 11.18 34.77
C GLY A 86 39.89 10.73 36.18
N ASP A 87 38.97 10.21 36.95
CA ASP A 87 39.16 9.62 38.26
C ASP A 87 39.82 8.25 38.17
N ILE A 88 39.41 7.44 37.18
CA ILE A 88 40.04 6.19 36.81
C ILE A 88 40.78 6.38 35.48
N THR A 89 42.08 6.03 35.45
CA THR A 89 42.91 6.26 34.28
C THR A 89 43.84 5.08 33.99
N PRO A 90 44.12 4.75 32.70
CA PRO A 90 45.09 3.73 32.32
C PRO A 90 46.53 4.23 32.53
N VAL A 91 47.34 3.49 33.25
CA VAL A 91 48.73 3.81 33.58
C VAL A 91 49.74 2.99 32.77
N CYS A 92 49.46 1.72 32.45
CA CYS A 92 50.33 0.88 31.62
C CYS A 92 50.25 1.25 30.15
N GLU A 93 51.31 1.00 29.39
CA GLU A 93 51.34 1.19 27.92
C GLU A 93 50.30 0.31 27.23
N SER A 94 50.13 -0.98 27.65
CA SER A 94 49.18 -1.90 27.14
C SER A 94 47.74 -1.37 27.27
N ALA A 95 47.34 -0.92 28.47
CA ALA A 95 46.03 -0.38 28.74
C ALA A 95 45.76 0.92 27.94
N ARG A 96 46.76 1.75 27.74
CA ARG A 96 46.66 2.97 26.90
C ARG A 96 46.44 2.60 25.43
N LEU A 97 47.14 1.58 24.94
CA LEU A 97 46.99 1.07 23.57
C LEU A 97 45.60 0.49 23.35
N VAL A 98 45.10 -0.35 24.27
CA VAL A 98 43.76 -0.91 24.26
C VAL A 98 42.71 0.20 24.30
N ASN A 99 42.88 1.21 25.12
CA ASN A 99 41.98 2.37 25.15
C ASN A 99 41.93 3.09 23.81
N ALA A 100 43.09 3.33 23.19
CA ALA A 100 43.18 4.04 21.90
C ALA A 100 42.57 3.25 20.74
N LEU A 101 42.89 1.94 20.66
CA LEU A 101 42.55 1.12 19.50
C LEU A 101 41.23 0.35 19.61
N VAL A 102 40.76 0.08 20.85
CA VAL A 102 39.54 -0.72 21.08
C VAL A 102 38.45 0.12 21.74
N ILE A 103 38.73 0.71 22.91
CA ILE A 103 37.70 1.42 23.69
C ILE A 103 37.27 2.71 22.98
N THR A 104 38.19 3.46 22.35
CA THR A 104 37.84 4.67 21.62
C THR A 104 36.94 4.41 20.38
N PRO A 105 37.25 3.45 19.50
CA PRO A 105 36.29 3.07 18.45
C PRO A 105 34.96 2.57 18.97
N LEU A 106 34.95 1.81 20.07
CA LEU A 106 33.72 1.30 20.71
C LEU A 106 32.87 2.44 21.28
N ARG A 107 33.50 3.50 21.80
CA ARG A 107 32.86 4.75 22.22
C ARG A 107 32.14 5.44 21.06
N PHE A 108 32.82 5.60 19.91
CA PHE A 108 32.19 6.17 18.74
C PHE A 108 31.01 5.33 18.24
N LEU A 109 31.15 4.00 18.23
CA LEU A 109 30.05 3.10 17.87
C LEU A 109 28.85 3.28 18.81
N PHE A 110 29.09 3.30 20.13
CA PHE A 110 28.05 3.54 21.15
C PHE A 110 27.30 4.86 20.92
N LEU A 111 28.05 5.95 20.67
CA LEU A 111 27.47 7.26 20.40
C LEU A 111 26.65 7.29 19.11
N ILE A 112 27.19 6.73 18.03
CA ILE A 112 26.49 6.67 16.75
C ILE A 112 25.16 5.90 16.89
N VAL A 113 25.17 4.81 17.65
CA VAL A 113 23.97 4.02 17.91
C VAL A 113 22.95 4.81 18.73
N LEU A 114 23.39 5.48 19.80
CA LEU A 114 22.54 6.26 20.69
C LEU A 114 21.92 7.47 19.96
N VAL A 115 22.75 8.29 19.33
CA VAL A 115 22.33 9.49 18.59
C VAL A 115 21.50 9.10 17.36
N GLY A 116 21.91 8.06 16.62
CA GLY A 116 21.19 7.57 15.45
C GLY A 116 19.78 7.08 15.79
N THR A 117 19.60 6.46 16.96
CA THR A 117 18.27 6.04 17.42
C THR A 117 17.38 7.25 17.74
N THR A 118 17.92 8.25 18.38
CA THR A 118 17.20 9.50 18.71
C THR A 118 16.80 10.26 17.44
N ILE A 119 17.71 10.42 16.50
CA ILE A 119 17.45 11.07 15.21
C ILE A 119 16.39 10.29 14.42
N GLU A 120 16.45 8.97 14.39
CA GLU A 120 15.47 8.16 13.67
C GLU A 120 14.06 8.32 14.23
N VAL A 121 13.90 8.33 15.55
CA VAL A 121 12.59 8.55 16.20
C VAL A 121 12.05 9.96 15.89
N LEU A 122 12.90 10.98 15.92
CA LEU A 122 12.50 12.35 15.63
C LEU A 122 12.14 12.57 14.14
N THR A 123 12.91 11.96 13.25
CA THR A 123 12.74 12.20 11.80
C THR A 123 11.67 11.30 11.16
N ARG A 124 11.15 10.27 11.83
CA ARG A 124 10.09 9.41 11.29
C ARG A 124 8.86 10.21 10.89
N ARG A 125 8.34 11.07 11.76
CA ARG A 125 7.15 11.91 11.46
C ARG A 125 7.39 12.79 10.24
N THR A 126 8.54 13.45 10.18
CA THR A 126 8.89 14.34 9.06
C THR A 126 9.05 13.56 7.74
N ARG A 127 9.63 12.36 7.78
CA ARG A 127 9.77 11.48 6.61
C ARG A 127 8.42 11.03 6.06
N ASP A 128 7.50 10.64 6.94
CA ASP A 128 6.17 10.19 6.55
C ASP A 128 5.37 11.35 5.93
N GLN A 129 5.47 12.56 6.49
CA GLN A 129 4.87 13.76 5.91
C GLN A 129 5.43 14.09 4.51
N ILE A 130 6.76 14.07 4.34
CA ILE A 130 7.40 14.32 3.04
C ILE A 130 6.99 13.25 2.02
N ARG A 131 6.93 11.98 2.45
CA ARG A 131 6.52 10.86 1.60
C ARG A 131 5.07 11.00 1.16
N THR A 132 4.17 11.37 2.07
CA THR A 132 2.75 11.63 1.77
C THR A 132 2.58 12.79 0.79
N ARG A 133 3.28 13.92 1.01
CA ARG A 133 3.25 15.06 0.09
C ARG A 133 3.77 14.71 -1.30
N ARG A 134 4.91 14.02 -1.39
CA ARG A 134 5.48 13.57 -2.68
C ARG A 134 4.54 12.59 -3.38
N TRP A 135 3.99 11.63 -2.67
CA TRP A 135 3.05 10.67 -3.23
C TRP A 135 1.83 11.40 -3.80
N ARG A 136 1.20 12.29 -3.02
CA ARG A 136 0.05 13.09 -3.47
C ARG A 136 0.34 13.92 -4.73
N SER A 137 1.54 14.46 -4.89
CA SER A 137 1.89 15.27 -6.07
C SER A 137 2.12 14.45 -7.34
N HIS A 138 2.40 13.14 -7.21
CA HIS A 138 2.75 12.27 -8.34
C HIS A 138 1.64 11.29 -8.72
N VAL A 139 0.72 11.00 -7.80
CA VAL A 139 -0.39 10.08 -8.06
C VAL A 139 -1.40 10.74 -9.00
N LYS A 140 -1.53 10.16 -10.20
CA LYS A 140 -2.53 10.49 -11.23
C LYS A 140 -2.96 9.20 -11.90
N ASP A 141 -4.16 9.20 -12.46
CA ASP A 141 -4.68 8.09 -13.27
C ASP A 141 -4.69 6.72 -12.55
N HIS A 142 -4.74 6.75 -11.22
CA HIS A 142 -4.73 5.58 -10.34
C HIS A 142 -6.15 5.08 -10.05
N THR A 143 -6.23 3.88 -9.48
CA THR A 143 -7.49 3.29 -9.03
C THR A 143 -7.63 3.42 -7.52
N VAL A 144 -8.78 3.89 -7.05
CA VAL A 144 -9.10 3.95 -5.62
C VAL A 144 -10.11 2.86 -5.27
N ILE A 145 -9.80 2.04 -4.27
CA ILE A 145 -10.69 1.01 -3.74
C ILE A 145 -11.19 1.46 -2.37
N ILE A 146 -12.49 1.65 -2.25
CA ILE A 146 -13.16 2.09 -1.03
C ILE A 146 -13.84 0.89 -0.36
N GLY A 147 -13.33 0.52 0.82
CA GLY A 147 -13.65 -0.72 1.53
C GLY A 147 -12.65 -1.83 1.20
N TYR A 148 -11.98 -2.37 2.24
CA TYR A 148 -10.98 -3.45 2.10
C TYR A 148 -11.41 -4.72 2.83
N GLY A 149 -12.72 -5.03 2.73
CA GLY A 149 -13.29 -6.32 3.11
C GLY A 149 -13.03 -7.38 2.02
N VAL A 150 -13.81 -8.45 2.01
CA VAL A 150 -13.69 -9.54 1.03
C VAL A 150 -13.79 -9.03 -0.41
N LYS A 151 -14.79 -8.17 -0.70
CA LYS A 151 -15.02 -7.60 -2.03
C LYS A 151 -13.86 -6.71 -2.49
N GLY A 152 -13.39 -5.81 -1.62
CA GLY A 152 -12.32 -4.88 -1.96
C GLY A 152 -10.97 -5.57 -2.17
N ARG A 153 -10.66 -6.61 -1.38
CA ARG A 153 -9.45 -7.44 -1.59
C ARG A 153 -9.49 -8.19 -2.90
N ALA A 154 -10.63 -8.81 -3.20
CA ALA A 154 -10.80 -9.50 -4.48
C ALA A 154 -10.65 -8.55 -5.68
N ALA A 155 -11.24 -7.34 -5.59
CA ALA A 155 -11.09 -6.33 -6.63
C ALA A 155 -9.63 -5.85 -6.77
N ALA A 156 -8.92 -5.62 -5.65
CA ALA A 156 -7.51 -5.23 -5.66
C ALA A 156 -6.62 -6.30 -6.29
N GLN A 157 -6.85 -7.57 -5.94
CA GLN A 157 -6.10 -8.69 -6.49
C GLN A 157 -6.38 -8.85 -7.98
N GLY A 158 -7.64 -8.83 -8.41
CA GLY A 158 -8.01 -8.92 -9.82
C GLY A 158 -7.38 -7.82 -10.69
N LEU A 159 -7.27 -6.59 -10.17
CA LEU A 159 -6.55 -5.51 -10.85
C LEU A 159 -5.05 -5.81 -10.99
N VAL A 160 -4.43 -6.36 -9.96
CA VAL A 160 -3.00 -6.75 -10.00
C VAL A 160 -2.78 -7.88 -11.00
N ASP A 161 -3.67 -8.88 -11.02
CA ASP A 161 -3.61 -10.01 -11.95
C ASP A 161 -3.85 -9.57 -13.41
N ALA A 162 -4.65 -8.50 -13.60
CA ALA A 162 -4.81 -7.81 -14.89
C ALA A 162 -3.63 -6.88 -15.26
N GLY A 163 -2.55 -6.83 -14.45
CA GLY A 163 -1.32 -6.09 -14.75
C GLY A 163 -1.24 -4.68 -14.18
N VAL A 164 -2.22 -4.24 -13.37
CA VAL A 164 -2.15 -2.93 -12.69
C VAL A 164 -1.11 -2.99 -11.58
N ALA A 165 -0.19 -2.05 -11.56
CA ALA A 165 0.84 -2.01 -10.52
C ALA A 165 0.23 -1.69 -9.14
N LYS A 166 0.69 -2.38 -8.09
CA LYS A 166 0.21 -2.11 -6.71
C LYS A 166 0.40 -0.65 -6.27
N SER A 167 1.38 0.04 -6.83
CA SER A 167 1.64 1.47 -6.58
C SER A 167 0.56 2.39 -7.17
N GLU A 168 -0.23 1.91 -8.11
CA GLU A 168 -1.34 2.60 -8.77
C GLU A 168 -2.69 2.30 -8.13
N ILE A 169 -2.70 1.50 -7.05
CA ILE A 169 -3.90 1.16 -6.30
C ILE A 169 -3.83 1.81 -4.92
N VAL A 170 -4.86 2.56 -4.58
CA VAL A 170 -5.04 3.21 -3.29
C VAL A 170 -6.25 2.64 -2.59
N VAL A 171 -6.09 2.22 -1.34
CA VAL A 171 -7.17 1.64 -0.54
C VAL A 171 -7.66 2.65 0.49
N VAL A 172 -8.96 2.80 0.63
CA VAL A 172 -9.59 3.57 1.71
C VAL A 172 -10.40 2.63 2.59
N ALA A 173 -10.15 2.63 3.89
CA ALA A 173 -10.92 1.85 4.85
C ALA A 173 -11.09 2.60 6.18
N ASN A 174 -12.19 2.34 6.89
CA ASN A 174 -12.50 2.97 8.16
C ASN A 174 -11.87 2.27 9.37
N GLU A 175 -11.45 1.01 9.21
CA GLU A 175 -10.84 0.21 10.27
C GLU A 175 -9.31 0.13 10.10
N ARG A 176 -8.61 0.36 11.22
CA ARG A 176 -7.14 0.32 11.23
C ARG A 176 -6.59 -1.05 10.81
N ALA A 177 -7.27 -2.14 11.21
CA ALA A 177 -6.86 -3.48 10.85
C ALA A 177 -6.85 -3.70 9.34
N MET A 178 -7.86 -3.22 8.62
CA MET A 178 -7.97 -3.31 7.16
C MET A 178 -6.90 -2.46 6.45
N VAL A 179 -6.63 -1.26 6.97
CA VAL A 179 -5.57 -0.37 6.44
C VAL A 179 -4.18 -0.98 6.62
N ASP A 180 -3.92 -1.56 7.79
CA ASP A 180 -2.65 -2.24 8.07
C ASP A 180 -2.50 -3.52 7.23
N GLU A 181 -3.58 -4.21 6.91
CA GLU A 181 -3.62 -5.36 6.00
C GLU A 181 -3.31 -4.92 4.56
N ALA A 182 -4.00 -3.91 4.04
CA ALA A 182 -3.74 -3.35 2.71
C ALA A 182 -2.28 -2.88 2.54
N ALA A 183 -1.71 -2.25 3.58
CA ALA A 183 -0.30 -1.84 3.58
C ALA A 183 0.66 -3.04 3.56
N ARG A 184 0.33 -4.15 4.25
CA ARG A 184 1.11 -5.41 4.20
C ARG A 184 1.03 -6.08 2.84
N ASP A 185 -0.11 -5.99 2.17
CA ASP A 185 -0.34 -6.51 0.82
C ASP A 185 0.38 -5.66 -0.26
N GLY A 186 0.90 -4.51 0.14
CA GLY A 186 1.72 -3.66 -0.73
C GLY A 186 0.99 -2.47 -1.33
N TYR A 187 -0.22 -2.16 -0.86
CA TYR A 187 -0.99 -1.02 -1.33
C TYR A 187 -0.75 0.24 -0.48
N VAL A 188 -0.89 1.41 -1.09
CA VAL A 188 -1.03 2.65 -0.33
C VAL A 188 -2.43 2.66 0.26
N SER A 189 -2.55 2.97 1.55
CA SER A 189 -3.84 2.93 2.22
C SER A 189 -4.10 4.18 3.06
N VAL A 190 -5.36 4.59 3.11
CA VAL A 190 -5.85 5.76 3.83
C VAL A 190 -6.89 5.29 4.85
N ILE A 191 -6.70 5.65 6.11
CA ILE A 191 -7.66 5.37 7.16
C ILE A 191 -8.67 6.50 7.28
N GLY A 192 -9.96 6.19 7.25
CA GLY A 192 -11.01 7.15 7.50
C GLY A 192 -12.37 6.75 6.95
N ASP A 193 -13.36 7.53 7.29
CA ASP A 193 -14.72 7.37 6.80
C ASP A 193 -14.85 7.96 5.39
N ALA A 194 -15.02 7.10 4.39
CA ALA A 194 -15.12 7.49 2.98
C ALA A 194 -16.36 8.34 2.64
N ARG A 195 -17.34 8.48 3.54
CA ARG A 195 -18.45 9.43 3.39
C ARG A 195 -17.97 10.89 3.51
N ARG A 196 -16.80 11.12 4.10
CA ARG A 196 -16.18 12.43 4.25
C ARG A 196 -15.34 12.77 3.02
N GLU A 197 -15.66 13.90 2.40
CA GLU A 197 -14.93 14.38 1.21
C GLU A 197 -13.42 14.53 1.44
N GLU A 198 -13.02 14.95 2.64
CA GLU A 198 -11.62 15.14 3.02
C GLU A 198 -10.83 13.84 2.87
N ILE A 199 -11.36 12.70 3.35
CA ILE A 199 -10.72 11.38 3.26
C ILE A 199 -10.57 10.93 1.81
N LEU A 200 -11.59 11.18 0.98
CA LEU A 200 -11.53 10.87 -0.45
C LEU A 200 -10.49 11.72 -1.19
N ARG A 201 -10.37 13.01 -0.84
CA ARG A 201 -9.32 13.88 -1.37
C ARG A 201 -7.93 13.46 -0.88
N ASP A 202 -7.83 12.96 0.36
CA ASP A 202 -6.59 12.41 0.91
C ASP A 202 -6.14 11.15 0.16
N ALA A 203 -7.08 10.37 -0.35
CA ALA A 203 -6.82 9.24 -1.24
C ALA A 203 -6.57 9.63 -2.70
N GLY A 204 -6.68 10.92 -3.05
CA GLY A 204 -6.47 11.43 -4.42
C GLY A 204 -7.62 11.11 -5.37
N VAL A 205 -8.84 10.90 -4.88
CA VAL A 205 -10.03 10.59 -5.70
C VAL A 205 -10.27 11.64 -6.77
N ASP A 206 -9.95 12.92 -6.49
CA ASP A 206 -10.06 14.04 -7.44
C ASP A 206 -9.19 13.89 -8.71
N ARG A 207 -8.27 12.94 -8.73
CA ARG A 207 -7.34 12.66 -9.83
C ARG A 207 -7.30 11.17 -10.20
N ALA A 208 -8.21 10.39 -9.65
CA ALA A 208 -8.32 8.97 -9.93
C ALA A 208 -8.95 8.74 -11.31
N LEU A 209 -8.44 7.76 -12.06
CA LEU A 209 -9.05 7.28 -13.28
C LEU A 209 -10.28 6.42 -12.97
N SER A 210 -10.19 5.60 -11.94
CA SER A 210 -11.23 4.63 -11.59
C SER A 210 -11.42 4.55 -10.07
N VAL A 211 -12.66 4.30 -9.65
CA VAL A 211 -13.01 4.11 -8.25
C VAL A 211 -13.90 2.88 -8.09
N VAL A 212 -13.48 1.96 -7.22
CA VAL A 212 -14.28 0.80 -6.83
C VAL A 212 -14.85 1.07 -5.44
N VAL A 213 -16.19 1.11 -5.32
CA VAL A 213 -16.88 1.28 -4.04
C VAL A 213 -17.38 -0.09 -3.59
N ALA A 214 -16.70 -0.69 -2.62
CA ALA A 214 -16.89 -2.05 -2.13
C ALA A 214 -17.22 -2.08 -0.62
N THR A 215 -18.01 -1.11 -0.15
CA THR A 215 -18.46 -1.04 1.25
C THR A 215 -19.50 -2.12 1.54
N ASP A 216 -19.76 -2.38 2.83
CA ASP A 216 -20.66 -3.48 3.23
C ASP A 216 -22.14 -3.08 3.21
N GLU A 217 -22.43 -1.81 3.46
CA GLU A 217 -23.81 -1.29 3.54
C GLU A 217 -24.14 -0.40 2.34
N ASP A 218 -25.33 -0.60 1.75
CA ASP A 218 -25.75 0.09 0.53
C ASP A 218 -25.96 1.59 0.73
N ASP A 219 -26.42 2.04 1.90
CA ASP A 219 -26.54 3.45 2.26
C ASP A 219 -25.18 4.15 2.22
N THR A 220 -24.16 3.52 2.78
CA THR A 220 -22.78 3.98 2.72
C THR A 220 -22.26 4.00 1.29
N THR A 221 -22.52 2.93 0.52
CA THR A 221 -22.14 2.85 -0.90
C THR A 221 -22.75 4.00 -1.72
N ILE A 222 -24.02 4.32 -1.51
CA ILE A 222 -24.73 5.41 -2.19
C ILE A 222 -24.10 6.78 -1.85
N LEU A 223 -23.90 7.07 -0.55
CA LEU A 223 -23.31 8.34 -0.11
C LEU A 223 -21.87 8.53 -0.62
N VAL A 224 -21.09 7.47 -0.57
CA VAL A 224 -19.71 7.46 -1.10
C VAL A 224 -19.72 7.68 -2.60
N THR A 225 -20.56 6.97 -3.35
CA THR A 225 -20.68 7.12 -4.83
C THR A 225 -21.06 8.55 -5.22
N LEU A 226 -22.04 9.15 -4.54
CA LEU A 226 -22.42 10.56 -4.75
C LEU A 226 -21.25 11.51 -4.48
N THR A 227 -20.51 11.28 -3.39
CA THR A 227 -19.38 12.13 -3.03
C THR A 227 -18.23 11.98 -4.03
N VAL A 228 -17.90 10.75 -4.45
CA VAL A 228 -16.91 10.46 -5.47
C VAL A 228 -17.27 11.13 -6.79
N ARG A 229 -18.50 11.00 -7.29
CA ARG A 229 -18.94 11.60 -8.56
C ARG A 229 -18.85 13.12 -8.52
N ARG A 230 -19.13 13.74 -7.37
CA ARG A 230 -18.99 15.18 -7.19
C ARG A 230 -17.53 15.65 -7.23
N ILE A 231 -16.60 14.86 -6.68
CA ILE A 231 -15.17 15.19 -6.60
C ILE A 231 -14.44 14.87 -7.91
N ALA A 232 -14.80 13.76 -8.53
CA ALA A 232 -14.22 13.21 -9.75
C ALA A 232 -15.31 12.96 -10.81
N PRO A 233 -15.75 14.01 -11.53
CA PRO A 233 -16.85 13.91 -12.50
C PRO A 233 -16.57 12.92 -13.64
N ASP A 234 -15.30 12.75 -14.01
CA ASP A 234 -14.88 11.93 -15.16
C ASP A 234 -14.42 10.53 -14.78
N ALA A 235 -14.28 10.23 -13.48
CA ALA A 235 -13.79 8.93 -13.03
C ALA A 235 -14.80 7.80 -13.36
N THR A 236 -14.28 6.63 -13.73
CA THR A 236 -15.10 5.43 -13.86
C THR A 236 -15.40 4.85 -12.47
N ILE A 237 -16.68 4.80 -12.09
CA ILE A 237 -17.11 4.32 -10.78
C ILE A 237 -17.79 2.96 -10.92
N VAL A 238 -17.24 1.94 -10.26
CA VAL A 238 -17.86 0.62 -10.11
C VAL A 238 -18.29 0.49 -8.65
N ALA A 239 -19.59 0.24 -8.42
CA ALA A 239 -20.16 0.12 -7.08
C ALA A 239 -20.71 -1.29 -6.83
N ALA A 240 -20.42 -1.87 -5.67
CA ALA A 240 -21.00 -3.10 -5.21
C ALA A 240 -22.33 -2.79 -4.50
N ALA A 241 -23.43 -3.37 -4.96
CA ALA A 241 -24.71 -3.36 -4.25
C ALA A 241 -24.87 -4.69 -3.49
N ARG A 242 -25.31 -4.62 -2.24
CA ARG A 242 -25.72 -5.81 -1.49
C ARG A 242 -27.06 -6.30 -2.00
N GLU A 243 -28.01 -5.38 -2.18
CA GLU A 243 -29.35 -5.66 -2.66
C GLU A 243 -29.53 -5.11 -4.08
N SER A 244 -30.08 -5.92 -4.99
CA SER A 244 -30.31 -5.52 -6.39
C SER A 244 -31.30 -4.36 -6.52
N LEU A 245 -32.21 -4.18 -5.55
CA LEU A 245 -33.15 -3.06 -5.47
C LEU A 245 -32.44 -1.69 -5.42
N ASN A 246 -31.26 -1.64 -4.84
CA ASN A 246 -30.48 -0.41 -4.72
C ASN A 246 -29.62 -0.09 -5.96
N ALA A 247 -29.59 -1.00 -6.95
CA ALA A 247 -28.74 -0.84 -8.13
C ALA A 247 -29.10 0.41 -8.96
N ASP A 248 -30.39 0.72 -9.10
CA ASP A 248 -30.84 1.89 -9.87
C ASP A 248 -30.51 3.20 -9.13
N ILE A 249 -30.61 3.21 -7.80
CA ILE A 249 -30.25 4.35 -6.98
C ILE A 249 -28.72 4.60 -7.11
N LEU A 250 -27.92 3.56 -7.08
CA LEU A 250 -26.46 3.67 -7.25
C LEU A 250 -26.09 4.20 -8.63
N ARG A 251 -26.77 3.78 -9.71
CA ARG A 251 -26.55 4.35 -11.04
C ARG A 251 -26.94 5.83 -11.10
N GLN A 252 -28.08 6.19 -10.51
CA GLN A 252 -28.52 7.59 -10.39
C GLN A 252 -27.56 8.43 -9.53
N SER A 253 -26.91 7.81 -8.54
CA SER A 253 -25.88 8.44 -7.71
C SER A 253 -24.56 8.64 -8.45
N GLY A 254 -24.42 8.14 -9.68
CA GLY A 254 -23.27 8.37 -10.54
C GLY A 254 -22.35 7.16 -10.73
N ALA A 255 -22.73 5.95 -10.29
CA ALA A 255 -21.99 4.75 -10.63
C ALA A 255 -22.14 4.42 -12.12
N ASN A 256 -21.01 4.15 -12.81
CA ASN A 256 -21.02 3.70 -14.20
C ASN A 256 -21.49 2.26 -14.30
N THR A 257 -21.05 1.43 -13.34
CA THR A 257 -21.40 0.02 -13.26
C THR A 257 -21.79 -0.33 -11.82
N VAL A 258 -22.84 -1.11 -11.67
CA VAL A 258 -23.29 -1.62 -10.36
C VAL A 258 -23.34 -3.14 -10.40
N ILE A 259 -22.71 -3.77 -9.43
CA ILE A 259 -22.66 -5.22 -9.28
C ILE A 259 -23.48 -5.64 -8.05
N PRO A 260 -24.68 -6.25 -8.24
CA PRO A 260 -25.45 -6.82 -7.13
C PRO A 260 -24.77 -8.11 -6.64
N THR A 261 -23.96 -8.01 -5.61
CA THR A 261 -23.02 -9.07 -5.21
C THR A 261 -23.74 -10.33 -4.71
N ALA A 262 -24.78 -10.19 -3.87
CA ALA A 262 -25.50 -11.33 -3.33
C ALA A 262 -26.25 -12.10 -4.43
N GLU A 263 -26.92 -11.37 -5.34
CA GLU A 263 -27.66 -11.98 -6.43
C GLU A 263 -26.73 -12.66 -7.45
N SER A 264 -25.60 -12.02 -7.80
CA SER A 264 -24.60 -12.57 -8.69
C SER A 264 -24.01 -13.88 -8.14
N ALA A 265 -23.66 -13.90 -6.85
CA ALA A 265 -23.19 -15.11 -6.17
C ALA A 265 -24.26 -16.21 -6.15
N GLY A 266 -25.53 -15.87 -5.87
CA GLY A 266 -26.65 -16.82 -5.89
C GLY A 266 -26.86 -17.44 -7.28
N ARG A 267 -26.75 -16.64 -8.35
CA ARG A 267 -26.87 -17.14 -9.73
C ARG A 267 -25.71 -18.08 -10.09
N LEU A 268 -24.47 -17.74 -9.67
CA LEU A 268 -23.31 -18.60 -9.89
C LEU A 268 -23.46 -19.94 -9.14
N MET A 269 -23.91 -19.92 -7.88
CA MET A 269 -24.20 -21.15 -7.12
C MET A 269 -25.28 -22.03 -7.82
N SER A 270 -26.35 -21.41 -8.31
CA SER A 270 -27.39 -22.13 -9.06
C SER A 270 -26.86 -22.76 -10.35
N LEU A 271 -26.02 -22.02 -11.08
CA LEU A 271 -25.36 -22.53 -12.28
C LEU A 271 -24.47 -23.73 -11.95
N SER A 272 -23.64 -23.61 -10.91
CA SER A 272 -22.74 -24.68 -10.47
C SER A 272 -23.49 -25.93 -10.00
N LEU A 273 -24.68 -25.77 -9.40
CA LEU A 273 -25.53 -26.86 -9.00
C LEU A 273 -26.14 -27.59 -10.22
N MET A 274 -26.52 -26.83 -11.25
CA MET A 274 -27.10 -27.41 -12.49
C MET A 274 -26.04 -28.03 -13.39
N SER A 275 -24.84 -27.46 -13.41
CA SER A 275 -23.69 -27.91 -14.20
C SER A 275 -22.41 -27.47 -13.51
N SER A 276 -21.71 -28.41 -12.85
CA SER A 276 -20.45 -28.12 -12.19
C SER A 276 -19.41 -27.55 -13.15
N THR A 277 -19.32 -28.14 -14.35
CA THR A 277 -18.39 -27.69 -15.40
C THR A 277 -18.67 -26.24 -15.85
N ALA A 278 -19.96 -25.87 -15.99
CA ALA A 278 -20.33 -24.51 -16.37
C ALA A 278 -20.03 -23.53 -15.23
N GLY A 279 -20.20 -23.94 -13.97
CA GLY A 279 -19.83 -23.16 -12.80
C GLY A 279 -18.32 -22.91 -12.71
N GLU A 280 -17.52 -23.98 -12.86
CA GLU A 280 -16.05 -23.91 -12.89
C GLU A 280 -15.56 -23.00 -14.04
N LEU A 281 -16.14 -23.12 -15.23
CA LEU A 281 -15.78 -22.27 -16.37
C LEU A 281 -16.11 -20.80 -16.14
N MET A 282 -17.24 -20.48 -15.48
CA MET A 282 -17.59 -19.12 -15.14
C MET A 282 -16.68 -18.54 -14.06
N GLU A 283 -16.25 -19.36 -13.09
CA GLU A 283 -15.28 -18.97 -12.08
C GLU A 283 -13.92 -18.68 -12.71
N ASP A 284 -13.47 -19.53 -13.64
CA ASP A 284 -12.23 -19.35 -14.41
C ASP A 284 -12.25 -18.05 -15.23
N LEU A 285 -13.38 -17.72 -15.86
CA LEU A 285 -13.56 -16.46 -16.59
C LEU A 285 -13.54 -15.20 -15.70
N LEU A 286 -13.82 -15.34 -14.40
CA LEU A 286 -13.77 -14.25 -13.43
C LEU A 286 -12.38 -14.13 -12.77
N ASP A 287 -11.55 -15.16 -12.86
CA ASP A 287 -10.18 -15.16 -12.31
C ASP A 287 -9.20 -14.64 -13.36
N SER A 288 -8.88 -13.36 -13.26
CA SER A 288 -7.93 -12.71 -14.16
C SER A 288 -6.52 -13.26 -13.93
N GLY A 289 -6.05 -14.16 -14.81
CA GLY A 289 -4.66 -14.65 -14.76
C GLY A 289 -4.50 -16.16 -14.86
N ARG A 290 -5.60 -16.92 -14.91
CA ARG A 290 -5.58 -18.36 -15.15
C ARG A 290 -6.62 -18.74 -16.21
N GLY A 291 -6.26 -19.69 -17.07
CA GLY A 291 -7.19 -20.29 -18.03
C GLY A 291 -7.73 -19.31 -19.05
N LEU A 292 -9.05 -19.11 -19.04
CA LEU A 292 -9.73 -18.20 -19.95
C LEU A 292 -9.86 -16.82 -19.34
N GLU A 293 -9.61 -15.77 -20.13
CA GLU A 293 -9.81 -14.39 -19.72
C GLU A 293 -10.81 -13.67 -20.63
N VAL A 294 -11.62 -12.79 -20.04
CA VAL A 294 -12.47 -11.84 -20.77
C VAL A 294 -11.75 -10.51 -20.80
N LEU A 295 -11.50 -9.99 -22.01
CA LEU A 295 -10.87 -8.67 -22.15
C LEU A 295 -11.56 -7.85 -23.24
N GLU A 296 -11.44 -6.53 -23.10
CA GLU A 296 -11.84 -5.58 -24.11
C GLU A 296 -10.58 -4.99 -24.76
N ARG A 297 -10.47 -5.02 -26.08
CA ARG A 297 -9.34 -4.55 -26.85
C ARG A 297 -9.76 -3.82 -28.11
N ASP A 298 -8.91 -2.94 -28.60
CA ASP A 298 -9.10 -2.35 -29.92
C ASP A 298 -8.95 -3.41 -31.02
N ILE A 299 -9.63 -3.19 -32.14
CA ILE A 299 -9.45 -4.00 -33.34
C ILE A 299 -8.05 -3.75 -33.93
N THR A 300 -7.47 -4.80 -34.52
CA THR A 300 -6.24 -4.69 -35.29
C THR A 300 -6.52 -4.22 -36.73
N ARG A 301 -5.46 -3.81 -37.45
CA ARG A 301 -5.60 -3.44 -38.87
C ARG A 301 -6.05 -4.62 -39.76
N GLU A 302 -5.68 -5.80 -39.36
CA GLU A 302 -6.04 -7.04 -40.11
C GLU A 302 -7.50 -7.43 -39.90
N GLU A 303 -8.09 -7.04 -38.77
CA GLU A 303 -9.49 -7.33 -38.43
C GLU A 303 -10.46 -6.31 -39.07
N LEU A 304 -9.95 -5.18 -39.57
CA LEU A 304 -10.78 -4.16 -40.18
C LEU A 304 -11.51 -4.67 -41.40
N GLY A 305 -12.86 -4.54 -41.42
CA GLY A 305 -13.71 -4.99 -42.48
C GLY A 305 -14.10 -6.48 -42.44
N LEU A 306 -13.56 -7.26 -41.48
CA LEU A 306 -13.99 -8.63 -41.23
C LEU A 306 -15.33 -8.64 -40.49
N ALA A 307 -16.07 -9.74 -40.58
CA ALA A 307 -17.21 -9.98 -39.71
C ALA A 307 -16.72 -10.47 -38.34
N PRO A 308 -17.38 -10.09 -37.21
CA PRO A 308 -16.98 -10.57 -35.88
C PRO A 308 -16.88 -12.12 -35.80
N THR A 309 -17.72 -12.85 -36.54
CA THR A 309 -17.72 -14.32 -36.61
C THR A 309 -16.49 -14.91 -37.32
N ASP A 310 -15.81 -14.13 -38.17
CA ASP A 310 -14.64 -14.61 -38.90
C ASP A 310 -13.39 -14.66 -37.98
N LEU A 311 -13.47 -14.04 -36.79
CA LEU A 311 -12.37 -13.98 -35.82
C LEU A 311 -12.29 -15.23 -34.93
N ASP A 312 -13.31 -16.07 -34.88
CA ASP A 312 -13.31 -17.31 -34.07
C ASP A 312 -12.20 -18.28 -34.51
N ALA A 313 -11.71 -18.16 -35.75
CA ALA A 313 -10.62 -18.99 -36.28
C ALA A 313 -9.25 -18.62 -35.64
N THR A 314 -9.14 -17.51 -34.91
CA THR A 314 -7.88 -17.02 -34.31
C THR A 314 -7.65 -17.49 -32.86
N GLY A 315 -8.48 -18.44 -32.37
CA GLY A 315 -8.37 -18.94 -30.99
C GLY A 315 -8.95 -18.01 -29.91
N GLN A 316 -9.79 -17.07 -30.32
CA GLN A 316 -10.54 -16.17 -29.43
C GLN A 316 -12.03 -16.21 -29.81
N ILE A 317 -12.91 -16.06 -28.83
CA ILE A 317 -14.36 -16.01 -29.03
C ILE A 317 -14.82 -14.58 -28.86
N VAL A 318 -15.41 -13.96 -29.88
CA VAL A 318 -15.96 -12.60 -29.79
C VAL A 318 -17.34 -12.65 -29.12
N LEU A 319 -17.48 -11.96 -28.00
CA LEU A 319 -18.74 -11.83 -27.27
C LEU A 319 -19.55 -10.61 -27.72
N ALA A 320 -18.86 -9.49 -27.95
CA ALA A 320 -19.50 -8.25 -28.36
C ALA A 320 -18.51 -7.32 -29.10
N VAL A 321 -19.08 -6.41 -29.89
CA VAL A 321 -18.38 -5.28 -30.49
C VAL A 321 -18.86 -3.99 -29.81
N VAL A 322 -17.95 -3.18 -29.33
CA VAL A 322 -18.26 -1.87 -28.74
C VAL A 322 -18.03 -0.81 -29.79
N ARG A 323 -19.10 -0.16 -30.23
CA ARG A 323 -19.09 0.94 -31.21
C ARG A 323 -19.78 2.16 -30.64
N GLY A 324 -19.10 3.29 -30.62
CA GLY A 324 -19.66 4.53 -30.07
C GLY A 324 -20.06 4.44 -28.60
N GLY A 325 -19.35 3.60 -27.81
CA GLY A 325 -19.66 3.36 -26.38
C GLY A 325 -20.83 2.40 -26.12
N THR A 326 -21.44 1.81 -27.17
CA THR A 326 -22.52 0.85 -27.04
C THR A 326 -22.03 -0.55 -27.39
N ALA A 327 -22.28 -1.50 -26.49
CA ALA A 327 -21.94 -2.91 -26.72
C ALA A 327 -23.02 -3.60 -27.57
N HIS A 328 -22.63 -4.18 -28.70
CA HIS A 328 -23.46 -4.96 -29.60
C HIS A 328 -23.04 -6.43 -29.49
N ARG A 329 -23.91 -7.26 -28.94
CA ARG A 329 -23.64 -8.67 -28.75
C ARG A 329 -23.54 -9.40 -30.11
N PHE A 330 -22.72 -10.43 -30.15
CA PHE A 330 -22.46 -11.22 -31.37
C PHE A 330 -23.74 -11.84 -31.98
N ASP A 331 -24.72 -12.19 -31.13
CA ASP A 331 -25.95 -12.86 -31.48
C ASP A 331 -27.06 -11.93 -32.07
N THR A 332 -26.85 -10.60 -32.00
CA THR A 332 -27.87 -9.63 -32.45
C THR A 332 -27.78 -9.31 -33.94
N GLY A 333 -26.70 -9.70 -34.63
CA GLY A 333 -26.49 -9.44 -36.05
C GLY A 333 -26.41 -7.92 -36.39
N THR A 334 -26.33 -7.06 -35.41
CA THR A 334 -26.39 -5.60 -35.58
C THR A 334 -25.11 -5.06 -36.23
N ILE A 335 -23.97 -5.73 -36.03
CA ILE A 335 -22.66 -5.37 -36.58
C ILE A 335 -22.32 -6.36 -37.72
N GLY A 336 -22.35 -5.88 -38.94
CA GLY A 336 -21.98 -6.71 -40.10
C GLY A 336 -20.47 -6.79 -40.32
N ARG A 337 -19.77 -5.66 -40.23
CA ARG A 337 -18.31 -5.55 -40.40
C ARG A 337 -17.70 -4.62 -39.39
N LEU A 338 -16.46 -4.92 -38.98
CA LEU A 338 -15.69 -4.12 -38.07
C LEU A 338 -15.19 -2.82 -38.74
N GLU A 339 -15.30 -1.71 -38.01
CA GLU A 339 -14.93 -0.37 -38.48
C GLU A 339 -13.86 0.27 -37.54
N THR A 340 -13.13 1.23 -38.04
CA THR A 340 -12.11 1.93 -37.26
C THR A 340 -12.71 2.55 -36.00
N GLY A 341 -12.13 2.29 -34.84
CA GLY A 341 -12.62 2.76 -33.55
C GLY A 341 -13.53 1.75 -32.82
N ASP A 342 -13.81 0.60 -33.41
CA ASP A 342 -14.47 -0.50 -32.73
C ASP A 342 -13.52 -1.14 -31.71
N ARG A 343 -14.09 -1.60 -30.60
CA ARG A 343 -13.40 -2.47 -29.63
C ARG A 343 -14.14 -3.81 -29.54
N LEU A 344 -13.38 -4.85 -29.26
CA LEU A 344 -13.91 -6.20 -29.14
C LEU A 344 -13.88 -6.65 -27.69
N VAL A 345 -14.98 -7.18 -27.21
CA VAL A 345 -15.03 -7.97 -25.98
C VAL A 345 -14.85 -9.42 -26.37
N VAL A 346 -13.74 -10.02 -25.97
CA VAL A 346 -13.37 -11.38 -26.38
C VAL A 346 -13.05 -12.25 -25.17
N ILE A 347 -13.28 -13.58 -25.35
CA ILE A 347 -12.70 -14.61 -24.51
C ILE A 347 -11.48 -15.14 -25.22
N ARG A 348 -10.35 -15.22 -24.55
CA ARG A 348 -9.15 -15.89 -25.04
C ARG A 348 -8.47 -16.69 -23.95
N HIS A 349 -7.63 -17.62 -24.34
CA HIS A 349 -6.74 -18.31 -23.41
C HIS A 349 -5.60 -17.35 -23.00
N ASN A 350 -5.35 -17.25 -21.69
CA ASN A 350 -4.22 -16.46 -21.17
C ASN A 350 -2.91 -17.26 -21.35
N PRO A 351 -1.94 -16.78 -22.17
CA PRO A 351 -0.72 -17.51 -22.45
C PRO A 351 0.28 -17.53 -21.29
N LEU A 352 -0.01 -16.91 -20.15
CA LEU A 352 0.92 -16.81 -18.99
C LEU A 352 0.97 -18.07 -18.11
N GLU A 353 0.18 -19.13 -18.41
CA GLU A 353 0.37 -20.44 -17.81
C GLU A 353 1.54 -21.21 -18.47
N ARG A 354 2.76 -20.95 -17.98
CA ARG A 354 3.88 -21.89 -18.10
C ARG A 354 4.72 -21.89 -16.83
#